data_0762d0f6a84836291460d1a6c5ee29c4
#
_entry.id   0762d0f6a84836291460d1a6c5ee29c4
#
_cell.length_a   1.000
_cell.length_b   1.000
_cell.length_c   1.000
_cell.angle_alpha   90.00
_cell.angle_beta   90.00
_cell.angle_gamma   90.00
#
_symmetry.space_group_name_H-M   'P 1'
#
loop_
_entity.id
_entity.type
_entity.pdbx_description
1 polymer ?
#
loop_
_entity_poly.entity_id
_entity_poly.type
_entity_poly.pdbx_seq_one_letter_code
_entity_poly.pdbx_strand_id
1 'polypeptide(L)'
;RASNETVYPGIRLDRTLVLADGFVLDLFRVIGSGPHRYDYAMHILGTPTAPTQSQESQGGEFFRDVGYSHLENVRTIKAPTGTTNLAWETASGPLRAVVQAGEGSEFILADDPVSEKAQTLGALEPLPRPSALIVRSRGDQAMFMSLWSTQGHDLDMTIEDGRADGDVAVKTRIGSQIERWHLPGTAEEVTREQLSDRVEQA
;
A
#
# COMPACT_ATOMS: atom_id res chain seq x y z
N ARG A 1 -8.15 14.18 -0.30
CA ARG A 1 -8.49 13.47 0.92
C ARG A 1 -9.96 13.07 0.94
N ALA A 2 -10.29 11.89 1.47
CA ALA A 2 -11.65 11.42 1.74
C ALA A 2 -11.73 10.83 3.14
N SER A 3 -12.84 11.06 3.85
CA SER A 3 -13.10 10.49 5.15
C SER A 3 -14.53 9.95 5.22
N ASN A 4 -14.72 8.83 5.94
CA ASN A 4 -16.02 8.20 6.11
C ASN A 4 -16.13 7.57 7.51
N GLU A 5 -17.27 7.81 8.17
CA GLU A 5 -17.57 7.29 9.50
C GLU A 5 -18.86 6.45 9.54
N THR A 6 -19.48 6.24 8.38
CA THR A 6 -20.80 5.62 8.29
C THR A 6 -20.82 4.22 7.71
N VAL A 7 -19.78 3.82 6.97
CA VAL A 7 -19.72 2.49 6.32
C VAL A 7 -19.62 1.37 7.35
N TYR A 8 -18.80 1.59 8.39
CA TYR A 8 -18.63 0.63 9.47
C TYR A 8 -18.91 1.33 10.81
N PRO A 9 -19.96 0.92 11.57
CA PRO A 9 -20.27 1.54 12.85
C PRO A 9 -19.08 1.52 13.82
N GLY A 10 -18.72 2.69 14.36
CA GLY A 10 -17.60 2.85 15.27
C GLY A 10 -16.21 2.84 14.64
N ILE A 11 -16.13 2.88 13.32
CA ILE A 11 -14.86 2.93 12.58
C ILE A 11 -14.84 4.16 11.66
N ARG A 12 -13.81 5.00 11.80
CA ARG A 12 -13.51 6.07 10.86
C ARG A 12 -12.46 5.61 9.87
N LEU A 13 -12.79 5.74 8.60
CA LEU A 13 -11.86 5.55 7.47
C LEU A 13 -11.41 6.92 6.98
N ASP A 14 -10.13 7.10 6.76
CA ASP A 14 -9.54 8.34 6.26
C ASP A 14 -8.44 8.02 5.26
N ARG A 15 -8.52 8.58 4.06
CA ARG A 15 -7.54 8.35 3.00
C ARG A 15 -7.09 9.65 2.37
N THR A 16 -5.78 9.83 2.29
CA THR A 16 -5.12 10.95 1.61
C THR A 16 -4.30 10.40 0.47
N LEU A 17 -4.60 10.85 -0.76
CA LEU A 17 -3.84 10.53 -1.96
C LEU A 17 -3.13 11.80 -2.44
N VAL A 18 -1.84 11.71 -2.65
CA VAL A 18 -1.03 12.73 -3.30
C VAL A 18 -0.59 12.19 -4.65
N LEU A 19 -1.01 12.87 -5.71
CA LEU A 19 -0.60 12.61 -7.08
C LEU A 19 0.44 13.66 -7.47
N ALA A 20 1.62 13.21 -7.81
CA ALA A 20 2.71 14.07 -8.25
C ALA A 20 3.39 13.45 -9.48
N ASP A 21 4.32 14.20 -10.10
CA ASP A 21 4.97 13.79 -11.35
C ASP A 21 5.68 12.44 -11.20
N GLY A 22 5.05 11.39 -11.72
CA GLY A 22 5.60 10.03 -11.79
C GLY A 22 5.43 9.18 -10.53
N PHE A 23 4.70 9.66 -9.50
CA PHE A 23 4.42 8.84 -8.33
C PHE A 23 3.07 9.15 -7.67
N VAL A 24 2.64 8.21 -6.84
CA VAL A 24 1.48 8.33 -5.95
C VAL A 24 1.93 8.04 -4.53
N LEU A 25 1.65 8.94 -3.60
CA LEU A 25 1.75 8.70 -2.17
C LEU A 25 0.34 8.50 -1.61
N ASP A 26 0.11 7.38 -0.94
CA ASP A 26 -1.20 6.99 -0.40
C ASP A 26 -1.08 6.73 1.10
N LEU A 27 -1.82 7.48 1.89
CA LEU A 27 -1.97 7.29 3.31
C LEU A 27 -3.41 6.88 3.62
N PHE A 28 -3.60 5.67 4.13
CA PHE A 28 -4.88 5.17 4.58
C PHE A 28 -4.85 4.92 6.09
N ARG A 29 -5.75 5.57 6.80
CA ARG A 29 -5.91 5.51 8.24
C ARG A 29 -7.24 4.86 8.59
N VAL A 30 -7.22 4.00 9.58
CA VAL A 30 -8.41 3.37 10.15
C VAL A 30 -8.39 3.56 11.66
N ILE A 31 -9.44 4.12 12.21
CA ILE A 31 -9.57 4.40 13.65
C ILE A 31 -10.86 3.76 14.12
N GLY A 32 -10.75 2.76 14.98
CA GLY A 32 -11.87 2.04 15.58
C GLY A 32 -12.01 2.28 17.08
N SER A 33 -13.11 1.82 17.63
CA SER A 33 -13.41 1.89 19.07
C SER A 33 -13.01 0.64 19.85
N GLY A 34 -12.20 -0.24 19.27
CA GLY A 34 -11.74 -1.49 19.89
C GLY A 34 -10.93 -2.32 18.88
N PRO A 35 -10.38 -3.47 19.29
CA PRO A 35 -9.51 -4.26 18.45
C PRO A 35 -10.27 -4.89 17.29
N HIS A 36 -9.85 -4.56 16.09
CA HIS A 36 -10.34 -5.12 14.83
C HIS A 36 -9.21 -5.65 13.95
N ARG A 37 -9.56 -6.37 12.91
CA ARG A 37 -8.70 -6.70 11.79
C ARG A 37 -9.01 -5.74 10.66
N TYR A 38 -7.98 -5.09 10.15
CA TYR A 38 -8.06 -4.14 9.04
C TYR A 38 -7.23 -4.64 7.88
N ASP A 39 -7.81 -4.65 6.71
CA ASP A 39 -7.17 -5.06 5.47
C ASP A 39 -7.11 -3.86 4.51
N TYR A 40 -5.91 -3.47 4.11
CA TYR A 40 -5.65 -2.53 3.04
C TYR A 40 -5.40 -3.33 1.76
N ALA A 41 -6.41 -3.40 0.89
CA ALA A 41 -6.39 -4.21 -0.32
C ALA A 41 -6.19 -3.33 -1.56
N MET A 42 -5.31 -3.79 -2.45
CA MET A 42 -4.99 -3.16 -3.72
C MET A 42 -4.98 -4.19 -4.83
N HIS A 43 -5.62 -3.87 -5.95
CA HIS A 43 -5.61 -4.68 -7.16
C HIS A 43 -4.67 -4.04 -8.18
N ILE A 44 -3.70 -4.80 -8.66
CA ILE A 44 -2.65 -4.32 -9.57
C ILE A 44 -2.75 -5.09 -10.88
N LEU A 45 -2.84 -4.36 -12.00
CA LEU A 45 -2.80 -4.93 -13.35
C LEU A 45 -1.35 -5.24 -13.75
N GLY A 46 -0.81 -6.32 -13.20
CA GLY A 46 0.56 -6.70 -13.43
C GLY A 46 0.94 -7.98 -12.71
N THR A 47 2.04 -8.58 -13.16
CA THR A 47 2.61 -9.77 -12.55
C THR A 47 3.64 -9.33 -11.50
N PRO A 48 3.49 -9.72 -10.22
CA PRO A 48 4.47 -9.37 -9.22
C PRO A 48 5.81 -10.03 -9.51
N THR A 49 6.87 -9.23 -9.53
CA THR A 49 8.23 -9.75 -9.52
C THR A 49 8.55 -10.10 -8.07
N ALA A 50 8.60 -11.39 -7.78
CA ALA A 50 8.59 -11.94 -6.43
C ALA A 50 9.62 -11.27 -5.50
N PRO A 51 9.22 -10.80 -4.33
CA PRO A 51 10.18 -10.55 -3.27
C PRO A 51 10.81 -11.89 -2.88
N THR A 52 12.12 -11.91 -2.72
CA THR A 52 12.97 -13.08 -2.44
C THR A 52 12.59 -13.84 -1.13
N GLN A 53 11.65 -13.34 -0.34
CA GLN A 53 11.25 -13.87 0.97
C GLN A 53 9.74 -14.09 1.10
N SER A 54 9.10 -14.60 0.05
CA SER A 54 7.70 -15.02 0.14
C SER A 54 7.60 -16.48 0.53
N GLN A 55 6.61 -16.82 1.36
CA GLN A 55 6.22 -18.19 1.68
C GLN A 55 4.83 -18.46 1.14
N GLU A 56 4.63 -19.58 0.45
CA GLU A 56 3.30 -20.02 0.05
C GLU A 56 2.43 -20.24 1.29
N SER A 57 1.24 -19.69 1.26
CA SER A 57 0.23 -19.92 2.29
C SER A 57 -0.59 -21.14 1.88
N GLN A 58 -0.46 -22.24 2.62
CA GLN A 58 -1.23 -23.47 2.38
C GLN A 58 -2.59 -23.41 3.08
N GLY A 59 -3.46 -22.50 2.63
CA GLY A 59 -4.80 -22.40 3.18
C GLY A 59 -4.82 -21.78 4.59
N GLY A 60 -5.96 -21.53 5.14
CA GLY A 60 -6.14 -21.01 6.48
C GLY A 60 -7.34 -20.09 6.59
N GLU A 61 -7.39 -19.30 7.65
CA GLU A 61 -8.48 -18.34 7.90
C GLU A 61 -8.68 -17.35 6.75
N PHE A 62 -7.60 -17.00 6.02
CA PHE A 62 -7.64 -16.07 4.92
C PHE A 62 -8.65 -16.45 3.84
N PHE A 63 -8.70 -17.73 3.46
CA PHE A 63 -9.64 -18.22 2.43
C PHE A 63 -11.07 -18.40 2.91
N ARG A 64 -11.32 -18.32 4.22
CA ARG A 64 -12.68 -18.41 4.78
C ARG A 64 -13.41 -17.08 4.73
N ASP A 65 -12.69 -15.99 4.56
CA ASP A 65 -13.27 -14.67 4.41
C ASP A 65 -13.93 -14.55 3.04
N VAL A 66 -15.21 -14.19 3.00
CA VAL A 66 -16.04 -14.15 1.80
C VAL A 66 -15.43 -13.27 0.69
N GLY A 67 -14.68 -12.24 1.05
CA GLY A 67 -14.02 -11.33 0.10
C GLY A 67 -12.76 -11.90 -0.55
N TYR A 68 -12.17 -13.00 -0.03
CA TYR A 68 -10.86 -13.50 -0.46
C TYR A 68 -10.87 -14.94 -0.98
N SER A 69 -12.01 -15.61 -0.91
CA SER A 69 -12.13 -17.02 -1.32
C SER A 69 -11.86 -17.29 -2.80
N HIS A 70 -11.84 -16.24 -3.63
CA HIS A 70 -11.55 -16.32 -5.06
C HIS A 70 -10.08 -16.12 -5.43
N LEU A 71 -9.25 -15.68 -4.47
CA LEU A 71 -7.83 -15.44 -4.70
C LEU A 71 -7.08 -16.77 -4.78
N GLU A 72 -6.10 -16.82 -5.68
CA GLU A 72 -5.26 -17.99 -5.95
C GLU A 72 -3.79 -17.69 -5.65
N ASN A 73 -2.97 -18.73 -5.50
CA ASN A 73 -1.52 -18.64 -5.33
C ASN A 73 -1.10 -17.64 -4.22
N VAL A 74 -1.81 -17.70 -3.10
CA VAL A 74 -1.61 -16.79 -1.97
C VAL A 74 -0.24 -17.01 -1.33
N ARG A 75 0.51 -15.93 -1.18
CA ARG A 75 1.87 -15.92 -0.61
C ARG A 75 1.97 -14.85 0.46
N THR A 76 2.55 -15.18 1.60
CA THR A 76 2.85 -14.21 2.66
C THR A 76 4.28 -13.71 2.49
N ILE A 77 4.46 -12.40 2.58
CA ILE A 77 5.76 -11.73 2.54
C ILE A 77 6.15 -11.40 3.97
N LYS A 78 7.38 -11.75 4.35
CA LYS A 78 7.92 -11.37 5.66
C LYS A 78 8.40 -9.92 5.62
N ALA A 79 7.78 -9.07 6.41
CA ALA A 79 8.16 -7.68 6.61
C ALA A 79 8.20 -7.35 8.11
N PRO A 80 9.23 -7.83 8.84
CA PRO A 80 9.27 -7.73 10.30
C PRO A 80 9.26 -6.29 10.80
N THR A 81 9.77 -5.36 10.02
CA THR A 81 9.76 -3.91 10.35
C THR A 81 8.49 -3.19 9.88
N GLY A 82 7.50 -3.93 9.36
CA GLY A 82 6.29 -3.34 8.80
C GLY A 82 6.49 -2.63 7.46
N THR A 83 7.67 -2.71 6.84
CA THR A 83 7.97 -2.10 5.53
C THR A 83 8.43 -3.14 4.54
N THR A 84 7.94 -3.05 3.30
CA THR A 84 8.37 -3.93 2.20
C THR A 84 8.45 -3.18 0.88
N ASN A 85 9.42 -3.60 0.04
CA ASN A 85 9.57 -3.15 -1.34
C ASN A 85 8.97 -4.20 -2.27
N LEU A 86 8.15 -3.75 -3.19
CA LEU A 86 7.41 -4.57 -4.12
C LEU A 86 7.59 -4.05 -5.55
N ALA A 87 7.51 -4.96 -6.51
CA ALA A 87 7.56 -4.59 -7.92
C ALA A 87 6.63 -5.48 -8.75
N TRP A 88 6.13 -4.93 -9.85
CA TRP A 88 5.30 -5.62 -10.84
C TRP A 88 5.77 -5.28 -12.25
N GLU A 89 5.64 -6.24 -13.13
CA GLU A 89 5.67 -6.00 -14.57
C GLU A 89 4.24 -5.74 -15.05
N THR A 90 4.01 -4.58 -15.62
CA THR A 90 2.71 -4.16 -16.17
C THR A 90 2.80 -3.95 -17.68
N ALA A 91 1.66 -3.80 -18.35
CA ALA A 91 1.63 -3.49 -19.78
C ALA A 91 2.32 -2.15 -20.13
N SER A 92 2.39 -1.23 -19.17
CA SER A 92 3.01 0.10 -19.34
C SER A 92 4.45 0.17 -18.85
N GLY A 93 5.04 -0.96 -18.45
CA GLY A 93 6.39 -1.04 -17.87
C GLY A 93 6.39 -1.38 -16.37
N PRO A 94 7.54 -1.28 -15.72
CA PRO A 94 7.67 -1.66 -14.31
C PRO A 94 6.90 -0.71 -13.39
N LEU A 95 6.16 -1.30 -12.46
CA LEU A 95 5.56 -0.60 -11.32
C LEU A 95 6.32 -0.98 -10.06
N ARG A 96 6.78 -0.01 -9.31
CA ARG A 96 7.45 -0.22 -8.02
C ARG A 96 6.64 0.40 -6.88
N ALA A 97 6.71 -0.21 -5.71
CA ALA A 97 6.09 0.31 -4.50
C ALA A 97 6.95 0.07 -3.26
N VAL A 98 6.92 1.03 -2.36
CA VAL A 98 7.29 0.85 -0.95
C VAL A 98 5.99 0.91 -0.16
N VAL A 99 5.73 -0.12 0.64
CA VAL A 99 4.52 -0.19 1.47
C VAL A 99 4.93 -0.34 2.92
N GLN A 100 4.37 0.52 3.77
CA GLN A 100 4.61 0.53 5.21
C GLN A 100 3.29 0.42 5.96
N ALA A 101 3.29 -0.41 7.01
CA ALA A 101 2.19 -0.59 7.96
C ALA A 101 2.76 -0.73 9.37
N GLY A 102 1.90 -0.89 10.36
CA GLY A 102 2.32 -1.13 11.74
C GLY A 102 3.16 -2.41 11.88
N GLU A 103 4.02 -2.45 12.89
CA GLU A 103 4.78 -3.67 13.22
C GLU A 103 3.84 -4.86 13.44
N GLY A 104 4.23 -6.05 12.96
CA GLY A 104 3.42 -7.25 13.02
C GLY A 104 2.33 -7.34 11.96
N SER A 105 2.24 -6.39 11.04
CA SER A 105 1.33 -6.49 9.90
C SER A 105 1.74 -7.61 8.94
N GLU A 106 0.75 -8.28 8.36
CA GLU A 106 0.93 -9.34 7.37
C GLU A 106 0.82 -8.73 5.95
N PHE A 107 1.78 -9.03 5.09
CA PHE A 107 1.75 -8.64 3.69
C PHE A 107 1.46 -9.88 2.85
N ILE A 108 0.42 -9.84 2.06
CA ILE A 108 -0.11 -10.98 1.33
C ILE A 108 -0.22 -10.61 -0.15
N LEU A 109 0.41 -11.41 -1.01
CA LEU A 109 0.25 -11.33 -2.46
C LEU A 109 -0.55 -12.53 -2.95
N ALA A 110 -1.45 -12.28 -3.90
CA ALA A 110 -2.25 -13.32 -4.52
C ALA A 110 -2.52 -13.01 -5.99
N ASP A 111 -2.87 -14.03 -6.76
CA ASP A 111 -3.47 -13.87 -8.07
C ASP A 111 -4.97 -13.58 -7.93
N ASP A 112 -5.51 -12.70 -8.78
CA ASP A 112 -6.92 -12.33 -8.76
C ASP A 112 -7.64 -12.73 -10.07
N PRO A 113 -8.08 -13.99 -10.20
CA PRO A 113 -8.72 -14.49 -11.41
C PRO A 113 -10.12 -13.90 -11.67
N VAL A 114 -10.75 -13.29 -10.68
CA VAL A 114 -12.07 -12.66 -10.86
C VAL A 114 -11.91 -11.35 -11.62
N SER A 115 -10.94 -10.52 -11.24
CA SER A 115 -10.61 -9.31 -11.97
C SER A 115 -10.10 -9.60 -13.38
N GLU A 116 -9.39 -10.71 -13.58
CA GLU A 116 -8.99 -11.19 -14.91
C GLU A 116 -10.22 -11.44 -15.81
N LYS A 117 -11.24 -12.15 -15.30
CA LYS A 117 -12.48 -12.41 -16.05
C LYS A 117 -13.24 -11.13 -16.37
N ALA A 118 -13.32 -10.19 -15.45
CA ALA A 118 -14.00 -8.91 -15.67
C ALA A 118 -13.32 -8.07 -16.76
N GLN A 119 -12.00 -8.14 -16.88
CA GLN A 119 -11.25 -7.42 -17.88
C GLN A 119 -11.37 -8.03 -19.28
N THR A 120 -11.44 -9.36 -19.39
CA THR A 120 -11.54 -10.04 -20.69
C THR A 120 -12.88 -9.84 -21.38
N LEU A 121 -13.93 -9.40 -20.68
CA LEU A 121 -15.25 -9.13 -21.26
C LEU A 121 -15.29 -7.94 -22.23
N GLY A 122 -14.26 -7.12 -22.29
CA GLY A 122 -14.19 -5.95 -23.17
C GLY A 122 -12.83 -5.70 -23.81
N ALA A 123 -11.81 -6.50 -23.50
CA ALA A 123 -10.45 -6.29 -23.99
C ALA A 123 -10.26 -6.96 -25.35
N LEU A 124 -9.66 -6.23 -26.31
CA LEU A 124 -9.25 -6.76 -27.61
C LEU A 124 -7.95 -7.56 -27.54
N GLU A 125 -7.17 -7.40 -26.46
CA GLU A 125 -5.92 -8.11 -26.23
C GLU A 125 -5.85 -8.64 -24.78
N PRO A 126 -5.12 -9.75 -24.52
CA PRO A 126 -4.95 -10.24 -23.17
C PRO A 126 -4.18 -9.22 -22.33
N LEU A 127 -4.83 -8.76 -21.26
CA LEU A 127 -4.20 -7.91 -20.25
C LEU A 127 -3.30 -8.75 -19.33
N PRO A 128 -2.28 -8.13 -18.71
CA PRO A 128 -1.50 -8.81 -17.68
C PRO A 128 -2.42 -9.36 -16.59
N ARG A 129 -2.10 -10.53 -16.07
CA ARG A 129 -2.89 -11.16 -15.01
C ARG A 129 -2.93 -10.23 -13.78
N PRO A 130 -4.12 -9.87 -13.29
CA PRO A 130 -4.22 -9.03 -12.09
C PRO A 130 -3.68 -9.77 -10.88
N SER A 131 -3.10 -9.01 -9.97
CA SER A 131 -2.70 -9.48 -8.64
C SER A 131 -3.34 -8.63 -7.55
N ALA A 132 -3.51 -9.21 -6.39
CA ALA A 132 -3.95 -8.51 -5.19
C ALA A 132 -2.80 -8.42 -4.19
N LEU A 133 -2.57 -7.22 -3.67
CA LEU A 133 -1.75 -6.99 -2.47
C LEU A 133 -2.70 -6.65 -1.33
N ILE A 134 -2.62 -7.41 -0.24
CA ILE A 134 -3.39 -7.16 0.96
C ILE A 134 -2.41 -6.96 2.11
N VAL A 135 -2.53 -5.82 2.78
CA VAL A 135 -1.77 -5.54 4.00
C VAL A 135 -2.74 -5.60 5.18
N ARG A 136 -2.54 -6.58 6.05
CA ARG A 136 -3.42 -6.87 7.17
C ARG A 136 -2.79 -6.40 8.47
N SER A 137 -3.52 -5.62 9.24
CA SER A 137 -3.13 -5.17 10.58
C SER A 137 -4.22 -5.48 11.60
N ARG A 138 -3.84 -5.57 12.88
CA ARG A 138 -4.76 -5.80 14.00
C ARG A 138 -4.55 -4.74 15.06
N GLY A 139 -5.64 -4.27 15.68
CA GLY A 139 -5.59 -3.28 16.76
C GLY A 139 -6.82 -2.37 16.77
N ASP A 140 -6.79 -1.38 17.62
CA ASP A 140 -7.86 -0.36 17.70
C ASP A 140 -7.78 0.62 16.53
N GLN A 141 -6.60 0.75 15.93
CA GLN A 141 -6.34 1.60 14.79
C GLN A 141 -5.26 1.00 13.90
N ALA A 142 -5.25 1.39 12.64
CA ALA A 142 -4.21 1.03 11.69
C ALA A 142 -3.87 2.21 10.78
N MET A 143 -2.61 2.26 10.38
CA MET A 143 -2.11 3.20 9.39
C MET A 143 -1.33 2.42 8.33
N PHE A 144 -1.71 2.62 7.09
CA PHE A 144 -1.06 2.04 5.92
C PHE A 144 -0.57 3.17 5.05
N MET A 145 0.67 3.12 4.65
CA MET A 145 1.26 4.11 3.76
C MET A 145 1.93 3.40 2.60
N SER A 146 1.77 3.92 1.40
CA SER A 146 2.43 3.38 0.22
C SER A 146 2.87 4.47 -0.75
N LEU A 147 4.06 4.28 -1.32
CA LEU A 147 4.65 5.11 -2.35
C LEU A 147 4.79 4.27 -3.63
N TRP A 148 4.20 4.73 -4.72
CA TRP A 148 4.12 4.02 -6.00
C TRP A 148 4.76 4.82 -7.11
N SER A 149 5.52 4.18 -8.01
CA SER A 149 6.04 4.83 -9.21
C SER A 149 6.13 3.87 -10.39
N THR A 150 5.83 4.39 -11.58
CA THR A 150 6.00 3.69 -12.87
C THR A 150 7.29 4.08 -13.59
N GLN A 151 8.10 4.95 -13.01
CA GLN A 151 9.32 5.47 -13.64
C GLN A 151 10.55 4.56 -13.52
N GLY A 152 10.41 3.41 -12.84
CA GLY A 152 11.51 2.45 -12.68
C GLY A 152 12.59 2.88 -11.68
N HIS A 153 12.44 4.04 -11.04
CA HIS A 153 13.38 4.52 -10.03
C HIS A 153 13.35 3.69 -8.75
N ASP A 154 14.45 3.71 -8.02
CA ASP A 154 14.47 3.20 -6.65
C ASP A 154 13.62 4.10 -5.76
N LEU A 155 12.81 3.47 -4.93
CA LEU A 155 11.92 4.12 -3.99
C LEU A 155 12.37 3.85 -2.57
N ASP A 156 12.26 4.86 -1.73
CA ASP A 156 12.39 4.72 -0.29
C ASP A 156 11.37 5.62 0.41
N MET A 157 10.88 5.19 1.55
CA MET A 157 9.89 5.91 2.34
C MET A 157 10.13 5.67 3.82
N THR A 158 10.15 6.73 4.59
CA THR A 158 10.31 6.68 6.04
C THR A 158 9.28 7.59 6.70
N ILE A 159 8.44 7.04 7.56
CA ILE A 159 7.59 7.84 8.43
C ILE A 159 8.49 8.40 9.53
N GLU A 160 8.67 9.73 9.55
CA GLU A 160 9.49 10.43 10.54
C GLU A 160 8.71 10.65 11.84
N ASP A 161 7.42 10.98 11.71
CA ASP A 161 6.48 11.12 12.81
C ASP A 161 5.06 10.86 12.30
N GLY A 162 4.20 10.29 13.15
CA GLY A 162 2.81 10.12 12.77
C GLY A 162 2.04 9.12 13.59
N ARG A 163 0.73 9.38 13.66
CA ARG A 163 -0.28 8.51 14.26
C ARG A 163 -1.46 8.37 13.31
N ALA A 164 -2.22 7.28 13.47
CA ALA A 164 -3.43 7.08 12.69
C ALA A 164 -4.49 8.17 12.93
N ASP A 165 -4.53 8.77 14.10
CA ASP A 165 -5.48 9.82 14.52
C ASP A 165 -4.93 11.24 14.39
N GLY A 166 -3.69 11.43 13.94
CA GLY A 166 -3.00 12.71 13.88
C GLY A 166 -2.34 13.02 12.54
N ASP A 167 -1.46 14.01 12.59
CA ASP A 167 -0.63 14.38 11.45
C ASP A 167 0.44 13.32 11.18
N VAL A 168 0.87 13.23 9.94
CA VAL A 168 1.95 12.33 9.53
C VAL A 168 3.00 13.11 8.75
N ALA A 169 4.25 13.02 9.20
CA ALA A 169 5.41 13.51 8.48
C ALA A 169 6.13 12.31 7.83
N VAL A 170 6.32 12.36 6.54
CA VAL A 170 6.99 11.29 5.78
C VAL A 170 8.07 11.86 4.89
N LYS A 171 9.23 11.21 4.91
CA LYS A 171 10.32 11.44 3.96
C LYS A 171 10.23 10.41 2.85
N THR A 172 10.23 10.86 1.60
CA THR A 172 10.26 10.01 0.41
C THR A 172 11.53 10.25 -0.38
N ARG A 173 12.04 9.18 -1.00
CA ARG A 173 13.11 9.26 -2.01
C ARG A 173 12.66 8.53 -3.27
N ILE A 174 12.80 9.21 -4.41
CA ILE A 174 12.47 8.70 -5.74
C ILE A 174 13.68 8.99 -6.62
N GLY A 175 14.50 7.98 -6.89
CA GLY A 175 15.83 8.18 -7.48
C GLY A 175 16.69 9.13 -6.64
N SER A 176 17.07 10.29 -7.18
CA SER A 176 17.84 11.32 -6.49
C SER A 176 16.98 12.39 -5.81
N GLN A 177 15.67 12.40 -6.00
CA GLN A 177 14.80 13.39 -5.38
C GLN A 177 14.42 12.96 -3.97
N ILE A 178 14.62 13.84 -3.01
CA ILE A 178 14.24 13.64 -1.62
C ILE A 178 13.25 14.72 -1.22
N GLU A 179 12.12 14.31 -0.68
CA GLU A 179 11.03 15.20 -0.30
C GLU A 179 10.50 14.84 1.08
N ARG A 180 10.09 15.85 1.81
CA ARG A 180 9.32 15.70 3.05
C ARG A 180 7.90 16.15 2.81
N TRP A 181 6.95 15.32 3.23
CA TRP A 181 5.52 15.57 3.14
C TRP A 181 4.94 15.69 4.53
N HIS A 182 4.10 16.67 4.72
CA HIS A 182 3.24 16.78 5.90
C HIS A 182 1.81 16.50 5.48
N LEU A 183 1.25 15.43 6.03
CA LEU A 183 -0.08 14.91 5.74
C LEU A 183 -0.96 15.11 6.97
N PRO A 184 -1.75 16.18 7.02
CA PRO A 184 -2.50 16.54 8.23
C PRO A 184 -3.60 15.52 8.56
N GLY A 185 -3.84 15.33 9.85
CA GLY A 185 -4.94 14.51 10.39
C GLY A 185 -6.31 15.16 10.25
N THR A 186 -6.35 16.44 9.94
CA THR A 186 -7.54 17.26 9.73
C THR A 186 -7.75 17.59 8.24
N ALA A 187 -8.71 18.44 7.93
CA ALA A 187 -8.98 18.91 6.56
C ALA A 187 -8.00 19.99 6.07
N GLU A 188 -6.86 20.14 6.72
CA GLU A 188 -5.81 21.06 6.30
C GLU A 188 -5.11 20.62 5.02
N GLU A 189 -4.35 21.54 4.43
CA GLU A 189 -3.66 21.30 3.16
C GLU A 189 -2.41 20.44 3.37
N VAL A 190 -2.19 19.49 2.45
CA VAL A 190 -0.94 18.73 2.38
C VAL A 190 0.18 19.67 1.95
N THR A 191 1.28 19.69 2.69
CA THR A 191 2.46 20.48 2.33
C THR A 191 3.64 19.59 1.93
N ARG A 192 4.51 20.14 1.07
CA ARG A 192 5.68 19.46 0.53
C ARG A 192 6.91 20.37 0.66
N GLU A 193 8.01 19.80 1.10
CA GLU A 193 9.33 20.43 1.14
C GLU A 193 10.32 19.58 0.33
N GLN A 194 11.03 20.18 -0.62
CA GLN A 194 12.11 19.51 -1.32
C GLN A 194 13.38 19.61 -0.47
N LEU A 195 13.99 18.48 -0.14
CA LEU A 195 15.21 18.41 0.62
C LEU A 195 16.41 18.36 -0.33
N SER A 196 17.40 19.24 -0.13
CA SER A 196 18.67 19.14 -0.86
C SER A 196 19.50 17.99 -0.29
N ASP A 197 20.12 17.18 -1.17
CA ASP A 197 21.19 16.24 -0.78
C ASP A 197 22.42 16.99 -0.23
N ARG A 198 22.30 17.64 0.90
CA ARG A 198 23.50 18.00 1.66
C ARG A 198 23.92 16.72 2.38
N VAL A 199 24.89 16.03 1.78
CA VAL A 199 25.67 15.02 2.46
C VAL A 199 26.16 15.65 3.76
N GLU A 200 25.60 15.23 4.88
CA GLU A 200 26.21 15.46 6.19
C GLU A 200 27.51 14.66 6.21
N GLN A 201 28.60 15.28 5.72
CA GLN A 201 29.94 14.86 6.02
C GLN A 201 30.24 15.40 7.42
N ALA A 202 30.07 14.56 8.42
CA ALA A 202 30.62 14.74 9.76
C ALA A 202 31.43 13.50 10.14
#